data_1209072b28c19c3bf2add9dc74c5880f
#
_entry.id   1209072b28c19c3bf2add9dc74c5880f
#
_cell.length_a   1.000
_cell.length_b   1.000
_cell.length_c   1.000
_cell.angle_alpha   90.00
_cell.angle_beta   90.00
_cell.angle_gamma   90.00
#
_symmetry.space_group_name_H-M   'P 1'
#
loop_
_entity.id
_entity.type
_entity.pdbx_description
1 polymer ?
#
loop_
_entity_poly.entity_id
_entity_poly.type
_entity_poly.pdbx_seq_one_letter_code
_entity_poly.pdbx_strand_id
1 'polypeptide(L)'
;MKKNIQFVSIIITFVGLLFLYNTSFVYAAMSGDSSGGNEKVNLYKEAKRLIIRAKKLEKKDKLEKALKLYSKAYKKLLKAYQKDKNNPDILNYLGFTLRKAGNFEEAEKFYIMGLKIKPDHKGINEYLGELYVETDRIELAQERLEVLKNCKCEEYEELAELIKNK
;
A
#
# COMPACT_ATOMS: atom_id res chain seq x y z
N MET A 1 2.54 -67.56 22.32
CA MET A 1 1.56 -66.49 22.13
C MET A 1 1.19 -65.85 23.49
N LYS A 2 2.06 -65.15 24.18
CA LYS A 2 1.77 -64.44 25.45
C LYS A 2 2.76 -63.28 25.69
N LYS A 3 3.02 -62.41 24.71
CA LYS A 3 3.92 -61.25 24.92
C LYS A 3 3.40 -59.87 24.43
N ASN A 4 2.16 -59.79 23.96
CA ASN A 4 1.63 -58.55 23.38
C ASN A 4 0.57 -57.82 24.18
N ILE A 5 0.28 -58.20 25.41
CA ILE A 5 -0.81 -57.63 26.21
C ILE A 5 -0.27 -56.58 27.23
N GLN A 6 1.01 -56.53 27.51
CA GLN A 6 1.56 -55.57 28.50
C GLN A 6 1.93 -54.19 27.89
N PHE A 7 2.09 -54.06 26.60
CA PHE A 7 2.45 -52.76 25.96
C PHE A 7 1.24 -51.85 25.73
N VAL A 8 0.02 -52.40 25.68
CA VAL A 8 -1.18 -51.56 25.44
C VAL A 8 -1.68 -50.86 26.70
N SER A 9 -1.37 -51.43 27.90
CA SER A 9 -1.87 -50.87 29.17
C SER A 9 -1.07 -49.63 29.64
N ILE A 10 0.18 -49.46 29.18
CA ILE A 10 1.03 -48.32 29.58
C ILE A 10 0.73 -47.07 28.77
N ILE A 11 0.25 -47.20 27.54
CA ILE A 11 -0.07 -46.05 26.66
C ILE A 11 -1.34 -45.33 27.07
N ILE A 12 -2.33 -46.06 27.68
CA ILE A 12 -3.60 -45.47 28.07
C ILE A 12 -3.48 -44.61 29.35
N THR A 13 -2.52 -44.90 30.24
CA THR A 13 -2.31 -44.11 31.46
C THR A 13 -1.53 -42.83 31.23
N PHE A 14 -0.76 -42.69 30.10
CA PHE A 14 0.00 -41.49 29.80
C PHE A 14 -0.80 -40.41 29.04
N VAL A 15 -1.86 -40.81 28.35
CA VAL A 15 -2.74 -39.86 27.63
C VAL A 15 -3.73 -39.15 28.56
N GLY A 16 -4.04 -39.77 29.70
CA GLY A 16 -4.97 -39.18 30.69
C GLY A 16 -4.37 -38.05 31.54
N LEU A 17 -3.07 -37.91 31.63
CA LEU A 17 -2.39 -36.89 32.48
C LEU A 17 -2.05 -35.60 31.74
N LEU A 18 -2.20 -35.54 30.43
CA LEU A 18 -1.89 -34.36 29.61
C LEU A 18 -3.10 -33.42 29.39
N PHE A 19 -4.28 -33.78 29.91
CA PHE A 19 -5.48 -32.98 29.76
C PHE A 19 -5.85 -32.07 30.93
N LEU A 20 -5.02 -32.01 31.99
CA LEU A 20 -5.31 -31.19 33.18
C LEU A 20 -4.48 -29.88 33.29
N TYR A 21 -3.70 -29.53 32.28
CA TYR A 21 -2.97 -28.25 32.28
C TYR A 21 -3.33 -27.44 31.04
N ASN A 22 -4.52 -26.90 30.96
CA ASN A 22 -4.81 -25.76 30.11
C ASN A 22 -6.22 -25.22 30.37
N THR A 23 -6.44 -24.59 31.50
CA THR A 23 -7.54 -23.64 31.65
C THR A 23 -7.05 -22.40 32.37
N SER A 24 -6.13 -21.70 31.72
CA SER A 24 -5.95 -20.27 31.98
C SER A 24 -5.96 -19.56 30.63
N PHE A 25 -7.09 -19.69 29.92
CA PHE A 25 -7.40 -18.73 28.88
C PHE A 25 -7.77 -17.44 29.63
N VAL A 26 -6.75 -16.62 29.88
CA VAL A 26 -6.96 -15.24 30.26
C VAL A 26 -7.72 -14.60 29.10
N TYR A 27 -9.00 -14.39 29.30
CA TYR A 27 -9.81 -13.49 28.51
C TYR A 27 -9.23 -12.11 28.79
N ALA A 28 -8.15 -11.75 28.06
CA ALA A 28 -7.74 -10.38 27.97
C ALA A 28 -8.92 -9.67 27.32
N ALA A 29 -9.64 -8.92 28.13
CA ALA A 29 -10.67 -8.02 27.67
C ALA A 29 -10.08 -7.25 26.47
N MET A 30 -10.70 -7.46 25.32
CA MET A 30 -10.42 -6.69 24.11
C MET A 30 -10.97 -5.28 24.39
N SER A 31 -10.19 -4.50 25.12
CA SER A 31 -10.31 -3.05 25.11
C SER A 31 -10.04 -2.66 23.68
N GLY A 32 -11.07 -2.22 22.98
CA GLY A 32 -10.99 -1.79 21.59
C GLY A 32 -9.87 -0.76 21.46
N ASP A 33 -8.81 -1.16 20.81
CA ASP A 33 -7.67 -0.29 20.54
C ASP A 33 -8.07 0.80 19.54
N SER A 34 -8.49 1.93 20.06
CA SER A 34 -8.66 3.17 19.29
C SER A 34 -7.32 3.74 18.79
N SER A 35 -6.19 3.09 19.10
CA SER A 35 -4.85 3.53 18.69
C SER A 35 -4.56 3.22 17.21
N GLY A 36 -5.19 2.20 16.63
CA GLY A 36 -4.96 1.80 15.24
C GLY A 36 -5.30 2.89 14.20
N GLY A 37 -6.31 3.70 14.47
CA GLY A 37 -6.69 4.83 13.61
C GLY A 37 -5.64 5.95 13.61
N ASN A 38 -5.13 6.30 14.78
CA ASN A 38 -4.10 7.34 14.93
C ASN A 38 -2.76 6.91 14.32
N GLU A 39 -2.37 5.66 14.48
CA GLU A 39 -1.12 5.14 13.91
C GLU A 39 -1.16 5.10 12.37
N LYS A 40 -2.27 4.69 11.77
CA LYS A 40 -2.48 4.72 10.32
C LYS A 40 -2.35 6.12 9.76
N VAL A 41 -3.06 7.08 10.35
CA VAL A 41 -3.02 8.49 9.96
C VAL A 41 -1.61 9.05 10.09
N ASN A 42 -0.86 8.64 11.11
CA ASN A 42 0.52 9.08 11.30
C ASN A 42 1.44 8.51 10.21
N LEU A 43 1.38 7.20 9.91
CA LEU A 43 2.18 6.55 8.87
C LEU A 43 1.97 7.19 7.48
N TYR A 44 0.71 7.44 7.11
CA TYR A 44 0.37 8.13 5.87
C TYR A 44 0.94 9.56 5.81
N LYS A 45 0.72 10.35 6.87
CA LYS A 45 1.26 11.73 6.96
C LYS A 45 2.78 11.76 6.87
N GLU A 46 3.46 10.84 7.54
CA GLU A 46 4.92 10.73 7.48
C GLU A 46 5.40 10.36 6.08
N ALA A 47 4.74 9.41 5.42
CA ALA A 47 5.06 9.05 4.05
C ALA A 47 4.90 10.24 3.09
N LYS A 48 3.78 10.97 3.20
CA LYS A 48 3.53 12.20 2.41
C LYS A 48 4.62 13.25 2.61
N ARG A 49 5.07 13.48 3.86
CA ARG A 49 6.20 14.40 4.13
C ARG A 49 7.50 13.95 3.45
N LEU A 50 7.77 12.63 3.45
CA LEU A 50 8.95 12.08 2.76
C LEU A 50 8.86 12.29 1.24
N ILE A 51 7.69 12.09 0.64
CA ILE A 51 7.44 12.31 -0.79
C ILE A 51 7.64 13.79 -1.16
N ILE A 52 7.07 14.71 -0.38
CA ILE A 52 7.27 16.15 -0.62
C ILE A 52 8.75 16.54 -0.58
N ARG A 53 9.51 15.99 0.36
CA ARG A 53 10.96 16.21 0.44
C ARG A 53 11.71 15.58 -0.74
N ALA A 54 11.27 14.40 -1.19
CA ALA A 54 11.85 13.73 -2.34
C ALA A 54 11.62 14.54 -3.63
N LYS A 55 10.39 14.99 -3.90
CA LYS A 55 10.07 15.89 -5.04
C LYS A 55 10.96 17.16 -5.03
N LYS A 56 11.23 17.75 -3.86
CA LYS A 56 12.14 18.90 -3.74
C LYS A 56 13.61 18.56 -4.06
N LEU A 57 14.03 17.33 -3.78
CA LEU A 57 15.38 16.87 -4.12
C LEU A 57 15.50 16.56 -5.62
N GLU A 58 14.47 15.97 -6.22
CA GLU A 58 14.39 15.78 -7.68
C GLU A 58 14.55 17.12 -8.43
N LYS A 59 13.78 18.14 -8.05
CA LYS A 59 13.89 19.51 -8.62
C LYS A 59 15.28 20.15 -8.47
N LYS A 60 16.17 19.57 -7.66
CA LYS A 60 17.55 19.99 -7.42
C LYS A 60 18.58 19.00 -7.98
N ASP A 61 18.16 18.13 -8.90
CA ASP A 61 19.00 17.09 -9.55
C ASP A 61 19.68 16.13 -8.55
N LYS A 62 19.10 15.97 -7.34
CA LYS A 62 19.58 15.05 -6.29
C LYS A 62 18.82 13.74 -6.31
N LEU A 63 18.75 13.09 -7.49
CA LEU A 63 17.90 11.94 -7.77
C LEU A 63 18.14 10.78 -6.79
N GLU A 64 19.41 10.40 -6.53
CA GLU A 64 19.73 9.30 -5.61
C GLU A 64 19.14 9.52 -4.20
N LYS A 65 19.24 10.78 -3.70
CA LYS A 65 18.68 11.13 -2.39
C LYS A 65 17.14 11.11 -2.42
N ALA A 66 16.54 11.53 -3.53
CA ALA A 66 15.08 11.47 -3.72
C ALA A 66 14.60 10.02 -3.71
N LEU A 67 15.21 9.12 -4.46
CA LEU A 67 14.88 7.69 -4.51
C LEU A 67 14.97 7.02 -3.13
N LYS A 68 15.98 7.35 -2.33
CA LYS A 68 16.07 6.88 -0.93
C LYS A 68 14.88 7.32 -0.08
N LEU A 69 14.36 8.54 -0.29
CA LEU A 69 13.17 9.02 0.43
C LEU A 69 11.88 8.38 -0.09
N TYR A 70 11.75 8.17 -1.41
CA TYR A 70 10.62 7.45 -1.99
C TYR A 70 10.55 6.01 -1.45
N SER A 71 11.68 5.30 -1.39
CA SER A 71 11.74 3.96 -0.78
C SER A 71 11.31 3.95 0.69
N LYS A 72 11.73 4.95 1.48
CA LYS A 72 11.27 5.08 2.88
C LYS A 72 9.77 5.36 2.97
N ALA A 73 9.25 6.21 2.08
CA ALA A 73 7.82 6.51 2.01
C ALA A 73 7.01 5.25 1.66
N TYR A 74 7.44 4.50 0.64
CA TYR A 74 6.82 3.24 0.24
C TYR A 74 6.65 2.26 1.41
N LYS A 75 7.72 2.04 2.21
CA LYS A 75 7.66 1.16 3.39
C LYS A 75 6.62 1.60 4.42
N LYS A 76 6.46 2.92 4.62
CA LYS A 76 5.43 3.47 5.52
C LYS A 76 4.02 3.33 4.93
N LEU A 77 3.88 3.54 3.63
CA LEU A 77 2.61 3.38 2.92
C LEU A 77 2.14 1.92 2.93
N LEU A 78 3.04 0.95 2.77
CA LEU A 78 2.69 -0.47 2.91
C LEU A 78 2.12 -0.79 4.29
N LYS A 79 2.73 -0.26 5.36
CA LYS A 79 2.20 -0.43 6.72
C LYS A 79 0.83 0.24 6.90
N ALA A 80 0.64 1.43 6.31
CA ALA A 80 -0.66 2.11 6.33
C ALA A 80 -1.71 1.33 5.53
N TYR A 81 -1.35 0.78 4.36
CA TYR A 81 -2.20 -0.04 3.51
C TYR A 81 -2.67 -1.32 4.20
N GLN A 82 -1.80 -1.99 4.97
CA GLN A 82 -2.19 -3.16 5.76
C GLN A 82 -3.32 -2.86 6.75
N LYS A 83 -3.38 -1.62 7.25
CA LYS A 83 -4.42 -1.16 8.19
C LYS A 83 -5.67 -0.60 7.50
N ASP A 84 -5.54 -0.17 6.25
CA ASP A 84 -6.64 0.39 5.45
C ASP A 84 -6.41 0.13 3.96
N LYS A 85 -6.90 -1.00 3.50
CA LYS A 85 -6.71 -1.44 2.11
C LYS A 85 -7.61 -0.70 1.10
N ASN A 86 -8.67 -0.05 1.60
CA ASN A 86 -9.66 0.63 0.77
C ASN A 86 -9.46 2.16 0.74
N ASN A 87 -8.28 2.63 1.02
CA ASN A 87 -7.96 4.05 0.99
C ASN A 87 -7.32 4.45 -0.34
N PRO A 88 -8.01 5.19 -1.22
CA PRO A 88 -7.48 5.55 -2.53
C PRO A 88 -6.25 6.47 -2.44
N ASP A 89 -6.14 7.32 -1.41
CA ASP A 89 -4.95 8.16 -1.22
C ASP A 89 -3.69 7.34 -0.92
N ILE A 90 -3.82 6.27 -0.12
CA ILE A 90 -2.70 5.37 0.16
C ILE A 90 -2.30 4.63 -1.12
N LEU A 91 -3.27 4.11 -1.87
CA LEU A 91 -3.04 3.44 -3.15
C LEU A 91 -2.38 4.37 -4.18
N ASN A 92 -2.81 5.63 -4.24
CA ASN A 92 -2.20 6.67 -5.06
C ASN A 92 -0.69 6.81 -4.77
N TYR A 93 -0.33 6.98 -3.52
CA TYR A 93 1.09 7.18 -3.17
C TYR A 93 1.93 5.90 -3.22
N LEU A 94 1.33 4.71 -3.06
CA LEU A 94 2.02 3.44 -3.35
C LEU A 94 2.38 3.36 -4.84
N GLY A 95 1.42 3.61 -5.73
CA GLY A 95 1.66 3.69 -7.17
C GLY A 95 2.72 4.74 -7.50
N PHE A 96 2.60 5.97 -6.96
CA PHE A 96 3.55 7.04 -7.19
C PHE A 96 4.99 6.65 -6.79
N THR A 97 5.19 6.08 -5.62
CA THR A 97 6.53 5.71 -5.15
C THR A 97 7.15 4.56 -5.97
N LEU A 98 6.34 3.63 -6.47
CA LEU A 98 6.77 2.56 -7.36
C LEU A 98 7.11 3.09 -8.76
N ARG A 99 6.28 3.99 -9.32
CA ARG A 99 6.58 4.65 -10.61
C ARG A 99 7.91 5.40 -10.55
N LYS A 100 8.15 6.18 -9.48
CA LYS A 100 9.43 6.90 -9.27
C LYS A 100 10.63 5.96 -9.10
N ALA A 101 10.40 4.69 -8.76
CA ALA A 101 11.44 3.65 -8.72
C ALA A 101 11.55 2.85 -10.04
N GLY A 102 10.78 3.18 -11.08
CA GLY A 102 10.76 2.50 -12.37
C GLY A 102 9.94 1.20 -12.39
N ASN A 103 9.21 0.89 -11.32
CA ASN A 103 8.36 -0.32 -11.23
C ASN A 103 6.95 -0.02 -11.77
N PHE A 104 6.85 0.22 -13.08
CA PHE A 104 5.63 0.70 -13.72
C PHE A 104 4.47 -0.27 -13.63
N GLU A 105 4.71 -1.56 -13.81
CA GLU A 105 3.65 -2.58 -13.76
C GLU A 105 2.97 -2.66 -12.38
N GLU A 106 3.76 -2.68 -11.30
CA GLU A 106 3.20 -2.69 -9.95
C GLU A 106 2.56 -1.35 -9.58
N ALA A 107 3.12 -0.22 -10.07
CA ALA A 107 2.52 1.10 -9.88
C ALA A 107 1.12 1.17 -10.50
N GLU A 108 0.97 0.68 -11.74
CA GLU A 108 -0.31 0.65 -12.45
C GLU A 108 -1.36 -0.17 -11.69
N LYS A 109 -0.99 -1.33 -11.14
CA LYS A 109 -1.90 -2.15 -10.32
C LYS A 109 -2.48 -1.37 -9.15
N PHE A 110 -1.64 -0.64 -8.41
CA PHE A 110 -2.11 0.18 -7.29
C PHE A 110 -3.02 1.32 -7.73
N TYR A 111 -2.71 2.00 -8.84
CA TYR A 111 -3.56 3.04 -9.39
C TYR A 111 -4.93 2.49 -9.81
N ILE A 112 -4.96 1.37 -10.53
CA ILE A 112 -6.21 0.72 -10.94
C ILE A 112 -7.03 0.28 -9.73
N MET A 113 -6.40 -0.26 -8.68
CA MET A 113 -7.09 -0.57 -7.43
C MET A 113 -7.71 0.68 -6.80
N GLY A 114 -6.99 1.80 -6.80
CA GLY A 114 -7.51 3.06 -6.27
C GLY A 114 -8.67 3.62 -7.08
N LEU A 115 -8.62 3.53 -8.43
CA LEU A 115 -9.71 3.96 -9.30
C LEU A 115 -10.96 3.05 -9.21
N LYS A 116 -10.81 1.78 -8.86
CA LYS A 116 -11.99 0.93 -8.54
C LYS A 116 -12.75 1.41 -7.31
N ILE A 117 -12.06 2.05 -6.36
CA ILE A 117 -12.68 2.61 -5.15
C ILE A 117 -13.22 4.03 -5.43
N LYS A 118 -12.42 4.85 -6.11
CA LYS A 118 -12.74 6.24 -6.42
C LYS A 118 -12.34 6.56 -7.87
N PRO A 119 -13.24 6.37 -8.86
CA PRO A 119 -12.93 6.56 -10.27
C PRO A 119 -12.49 7.98 -10.64
N ASP A 120 -13.00 8.99 -9.94
CA ASP A 120 -12.72 10.42 -10.12
C ASP A 120 -11.57 10.95 -9.26
N HIS A 121 -10.75 10.08 -8.67
CA HIS A 121 -9.63 10.49 -7.82
C HIS A 121 -8.58 11.24 -8.64
N LYS A 122 -8.47 12.55 -8.43
CA LYS A 122 -7.64 13.45 -9.26
C LYS A 122 -6.18 12.98 -9.34
N GLY A 123 -5.50 12.85 -8.21
CA GLY A 123 -4.10 12.47 -8.20
C GLY A 123 -3.82 11.06 -8.74
N ILE A 124 -4.80 10.11 -8.70
CA ILE A 124 -4.60 8.80 -9.35
C ILE A 124 -4.73 8.94 -10.87
N ASN A 125 -5.72 9.68 -11.37
CA ASN A 125 -5.87 9.89 -12.81
C ASN A 125 -4.66 10.65 -13.38
N GLU A 126 -4.14 11.66 -12.69
CA GLU A 126 -2.90 12.35 -13.04
C GLU A 126 -1.72 11.38 -13.11
N TYR A 127 -1.38 10.70 -12.00
CA TYR A 127 -0.17 9.88 -11.93
C TYR A 127 -0.23 8.60 -12.76
N LEU A 128 -1.42 8.04 -12.98
CA LEU A 128 -1.60 6.95 -13.94
C LEU A 128 -1.46 7.46 -15.38
N GLY A 129 -1.95 8.66 -15.67
CA GLY A 129 -1.72 9.33 -16.95
C GLY A 129 -0.25 9.59 -17.21
N GLU A 130 0.49 10.14 -16.23
CA GLU A 130 1.94 10.31 -16.32
C GLU A 130 2.66 8.96 -16.57
N LEU A 131 2.27 7.88 -15.87
CA LEU A 131 2.81 6.54 -16.09
C LEU A 131 2.57 6.09 -17.53
N TYR A 132 1.39 6.33 -18.10
CA TYR A 132 1.09 5.99 -19.47
C TYR A 132 1.93 6.79 -20.47
N VAL A 133 2.19 8.06 -20.22
CA VAL A 133 3.11 8.87 -21.02
C VAL A 133 4.55 8.32 -20.94
N GLU A 134 5.02 7.98 -19.73
CA GLU A 134 6.37 7.42 -19.51
C GLU A 134 6.57 6.04 -20.21
N THR A 135 5.46 5.32 -20.45
CA THR A 135 5.47 3.99 -21.10
C THR A 135 4.95 4.01 -22.55
N ASP A 136 4.90 5.20 -23.19
CA ASP A 136 4.45 5.42 -24.57
C ASP A 136 3.02 4.96 -24.89
N ARG A 137 2.12 4.96 -23.87
CA ARG A 137 0.70 4.61 -24.00
C ARG A 137 -0.17 5.87 -23.99
N ILE A 138 0.04 6.74 -24.98
CA ILE A 138 -0.51 8.10 -25.02
C ILE A 138 -2.05 8.13 -25.04
N GLU A 139 -2.69 7.19 -25.74
CA GLU A 139 -4.16 7.09 -25.79
C GLU A 139 -4.75 6.86 -24.40
N LEU A 140 -4.13 6.00 -23.59
CA LEU A 140 -4.55 5.76 -22.22
C LEU A 140 -4.31 6.97 -21.31
N ALA A 141 -3.26 7.74 -21.57
CA ALA A 141 -3.03 9.00 -20.86
C ALA A 141 -4.11 10.02 -21.17
N GLN A 142 -4.54 10.12 -22.44
CA GLN A 142 -5.64 10.99 -22.87
C GLN A 142 -6.98 10.62 -22.21
N GLU A 143 -7.27 9.31 -22.05
CA GLU A 143 -8.42 8.86 -21.29
C GLU A 143 -8.40 9.35 -19.84
N ARG A 144 -7.24 9.35 -19.20
CA ARG A 144 -7.12 9.87 -17.83
C ARG A 144 -7.29 11.39 -17.77
N LEU A 145 -6.75 12.10 -18.77
CA LEU A 145 -6.94 13.53 -18.90
C LEU A 145 -8.41 13.91 -19.08
N GLU A 146 -9.18 13.16 -19.88
CA GLU A 146 -10.60 13.43 -20.07
C GLU A 146 -11.39 13.30 -18.76
N VAL A 147 -11.05 12.35 -17.87
CA VAL A 147 -11.65 12.26 -16.53
C VAL A 147 -11.41 13.52 -15.72
N LEU A 148 -10.27 14.17 -15.89
CA LEU A 148 -9.88 15.39 -15.15
C LEU A 148 -10.45 16.68 -15.75
N LYS A 149 -10.99 16.67 -16.98
CA LYS A 149 -11.36 17.84 -17.77
C LYS A 149 -12.16 18.91 -17.03
N ASN A 150 -13.07 18.48 -16.16
CA ASN A 150 -13.99 19.40 -15.46
C ASN A 150 -13.52 19.76 -14.04
N CYS A 151 -12.37 19.28 -13.60
CA CYS A 151 -11.95 19.47 -12.21
C CYS A 151 -11.42 20.89 -11.91
N LYS A 152 -11.01 21.66 -12.92
CA LYS A 152 -10.32 22.97 -12.76
C LYS A 152 -9.17 22.88 -11.75
N CYS A 153 -8.31 21.88 -11.91
CA CYS A 153 -7.31 21.49 -10.94
C CYS A 153 -5.92 21.38 -11.58
N GLU A 154 -4.88 21.47 -10.75
CA GLU A 154 -3.48 21.41 -11.17
C GLU A 154 -3.16 20.06 -11.86
N GLU A 155 -3.78 18.98 -11.40
CA GLU A 155 -3.60 17.63 -11.95
C GLU A 155 -3.99 17.54 -13.46
N TYR A 156 -5.00 18.30 -13.88
CA TYR A 156 -5.34 18.39 -15.29
C TYR A 156 -4.27 19.12 -16.10
N GLU A 157 -3.81 20.27 -15.62
CA GLU A 157 -2.81 21.10 -16.30
C GLU A 157 -1.47 20.37 -16.42
N GLU A 158 -1.01 19.72 -15.33
CA GLU A 158 0.25 18.98 -15.31
C GLU A 158 0.21 17.80 -16.31
N LEU A 159 -0.88 17.02 -16.36
CA LEU A 159 -0.99 15.91 -17.29
C LEU A 159 -1.16 16.39 -18.75
N ALA A 160 -1.95 17.45 -18.99
CA ALA A 160 -2.13 18.00 -20.32
C ALA A 160 -0.82 18.51 -20.93
N GLU A 161 -0.02 19.22 -20.11
CA GLU A 161 1.31 19.70 -20.53
C GLU A 161 2.23 18.53 -20.86
N LEU A 162 2.23 17.48 -20.03
CA LEU A 162 3.08 16.31 -20.24
C LEU A 162 2.74 15.56 -21.54
N ILE A 163 1.43 15.37 -21.83
CA ILE A 163 0.97 14.74 -23.08
C ILE A 163 1.38 15.59 -24.30
N LYS A 164 1.24 16.93 -24.22
CA LYS A 164 1.56 17.83 -25.31
C LYS A 164 3.04 17.82 -25.68
N ASN A 165 3.91 17.57 -24.71
CA ASN A 165 5.38 17.61 -24.89
C ASN A 165 5.97 16.24 -25.27
N LYS A 166 5.13 15.21 -25.51
CA LYS A 166 5.57 13.86 -25.90
C LYS A 166 5.48 13.67 -27.42
#